data_498c853330887dc97310de04fd648f33
#
_entry.id   498c853330887dc97310de04fd648f33
#
_cell.length_a   1.000
_cell.length_b   1.000
_cell.length_c   1.000
_cell.angle_alpha   90.00
_cell.angle_beta   90.00
_cell.angle_gamma   90.00
#
_symmetry.space_group_name_H-M   'P 1'
#
loop_
_entity.id
_entity.type
_entity.pdbx_description
1 polymer ?
#
loop_
_entity_poly.entity_id
_entity_poly.type
_entity_poly.pdbx_seq_one_letter_code
_entity_poly.pdbx_strand_id
1 'polypeptide(L)'
;MKAFMLAGISSGIGKTTISMALMSAFDNVSPFKVGPDYIDPGFHEFITGNPSYNLDMFMMGEQGVRYSFLKHHKNISIIEGVMGLYDGIDNTLDNNSSAHLARFLGVPVILVLDGVGKSTSIAAQVLGYKNLDPRVNIAGVIINKVSSAKTYSIFKEAIEKYTGVKCLGFVAKNDSLNISSRHLGLLQAHEVDDLKEKLQILKNAVLENIDLVELEKIATEQTRNIEEKVSDIAYPLYLSNLKDKYTGKTIAIAKDSAFSFYYNDNIEFLEYMGFKIRYFSPIKDAVVPECDAIYLGGGYPENFAKELSGNTSMIDSIRDNYEQGKSILAECGGFMYLSNGIENTEGKISEMCCLAPCLVNMTNKLDISRFGYISITNKDGLEIAKGHEFHYSKLKTVIEDTRKFKAVKKDGRNWDCIFNGKKMYAGYPHIHFFGSYKLLEELF
;
A
#
# COMPACT_ATOMS: atom_id res chain seq x y z
N MET A 1 11.90 -0.63 -21.75
CA MET A 1 11.39 -0.20 -20.41
C MET A 1 12.52 -0.33 -19.42
N LYS A 2 12.66 0.61 -18.46
CA LYS A 2 13.66 0.51 -17.39
C LYS A 2 12.95 0.23 -16.07
N ALA A 3 13.17 -0.91 -15.44
CA ALA A 3 12.56 -1.24 -14.17
C ALA A 3 13.43 -2.19 -13.35
N PHE A 4 13.32 -2.13 -12.04
CA PHE A 4 13.84 -3.13 -11.12
C PHE A 4 13.02 -3.19 -9.84
N MET A 5 13.08 -4.34 -9.17
CA MET A 5 12.49 -4.49 -7.85
C MET A 5 13.58 -4.51 -6.79
N LEU A 6 13.41 -3.71 -5.75
CA LEU A 6 14.24 -3.78 -4.54
C LEU A 6 13.55 -4.69 -3.51
N ALA A 7 14.10 -5.85 -3.23
CA ALA A 7 13.53 -6.81 -2.29
C ALA A 7 14.53 -7.17 -1.19
N GLY A 8 14.06 -7.57 -0.04
CA GLY A 8 14.91 -7.95 1.09
C GLY A 8 14.80 -9.43 1.44
N ILE A 9 15.72 -9.89 2.27
CA ILE A 9 15.65 -11.26 2.82
C ILE A 9 14.65 -11.38 3.99
N SER A 10 14.21 -10.25 4.55
CA SER A 10 13.22 -10.20 5.65
C SER A 10 12.66 -8.80 5.83
N SER A 11 11.65 -8.65 6.70
CA SER A 11 11.22 -7.35 7.22
C SER A 11 12.33 -6.69 8.06
N GLY A 12 12.34 -5.34 8.11
CA GLY A 12 13.28 -4.57 8.95
C GLY A 12 14.74 -4.52 8.44
N ILE A 13 15.01 -5.05 7.26
CA ILE A 13 16.37 -5.07 6.68
C ILE A 13 16.80 -3.70 6.12
N GLY A 14 15.86 -2.75 6.00
CA GLY A 14 16.11 -1.40 5.48
C GLY A 14 15.76 -1.22 4.01
N LYS A 15 14.86 -2.04 3.46
CA LYS A 15 14.33 -1.88 2.09
C LYS A 15 13.82 -0.46 1.84
N THR A 16 12.90 0.00 2.66
CA THR A 16 12.27 1.32 2.53
C THR A 16 13.30 2.44 2.54
N THR A 17 14.29 2.39 3.44
CA THR A 17 15.38 3.37 3.50
C THR A 17 16.18 3.41 2.19
N ILE A 18 16.53 2.24 1.65
CA ILE A 18 17.30 2.13 0.41
C ILE A 18 16.45 2.49 -0.81
N SER A 19 15.17 2.09 -0.85
CA SER A 19 14.23 2.50 -1.91
C SER A 19 14.11 4.01 -2.00
N MET A 20 13.88 4.66 -0.87
CA MET A 20 13.78 6.12 -0.79
C MET A 20 15.07 6.81 -1.25
N ALA A 21 16.23 6.31 -0.83
CA ALA A 21 17.51 6.86 -1.24
C ALA A 21 17.74 6.71 -2.75
N LEU A 22 17.44 5.54 -3.32
CA LEU A 22 17.52 5.30 -4.77
C LEU A 22 16.51 6.16 -5.53
N MET A 23 15.25 6.24 -5.08
CA MET A 23 14.23 7.10 -5.69
C MET A 23 14.64 8.58 -5.71
N SER A 24 15.37 9.04 -4.68
CA SER A 24 15.89 10.42 -4.64
C SER A 24 17.11 10.64 -5.54
N ALA A 25 17.81 9.58 -5.96
CA ALA A 25 19.02 9.65 -6.78
C ALA A 25 18.74 9.59 -8.28
N PHE A 26 17.61 9.06 -8.71
CA PHE A 26 17.18 9.02 -10.11
C PHE A 26 16.17 10.12 -10.43
N ASP A 27 16.19 10.59 -11.68
CA ASP A 27 15.23 11.58 -12.17
C ASP A 27 13.97 10.92 -12.73
N ASN A 28 12.82 11.54 -12.48
CA ASN A 28 11.51 11.14 -13.02
C ASN A 28 11.19 9.65 -12.78
N VAL A 29 11.32 9.24 -11.52
CA VAL A 29 11.04 7.88 -11.06
C VAL A 29 9.53 7.60 -11.06
N SER A 30 9.14 6.42 -11.52
CA SER A 30 7.81 5.83 -11.28
C SER A 30 7.91 4.92 -10.06
N PRO A 31 7.43 5.35 -8.89
CA PRO A 31 7.52 4.55 -7.69
C PRO A 31 6.35 3.56 -7.59
N PHE A 32 6.68 2.33 -7.20
CA PHE A 32 5.68 1.29 -6.93
C PHE A 32 5.97 0.57 -5.61
N LYS A 33 4.91 0.08 -4.98
CA LYS A 33 4.98 -0.74 -3.76
C LYS A 33 4.30 -2.08 -3.98
N VAL A 34 4.96 -3.18 -3.59
CA VAL A 34 4.33 -4.51 -3.57
C VAL A 34 3.39 -4.61 -2.38
N GLY A 35 2.17 -5.11 -2.63
CA GLY A 35 1.19 -5.37 -1.57
C GLY A 35 0.38 -4.14 -1.12
N PRO A 36 -0.44 -4.30 -0.09
CA PRO A 36 -1.48 -3.35 0.30
C PRO A 36 -1.00 -2.29 1.31
N ASP A 37 0.19 -1.76 1.14
CA ASP A 37 0.79 -0.77 2.02
C ASP A 37 0.34 0.65 1.65
N TYR A 38 -0.01 1.48 2.64
CA TYR A 38 -0.35 2.90 2.44
C TYR A 38 0.73 3.85 2.91
N ILE A 39 1.67 3.35 3.74
CA ILE A 39 2.68 4.17 4.40
C ILE A 39 3.85 4.43 3.46
N ASP A 40 4.46 3.37 2.94
CA ASP A 40 5.61 3.50 2.03
C ASP A 40 5.27 4.28 0.75
N PRO A 41 4.08 4.11 0.09
CA PRO A 41 3.67 4.96 -1.02
C PRO A 41 3.65 6.45 -0.72
N GLY A 42 3.24 6.87 0.47
CA GLY A 42 3.28 8.27 0.89
C GLY A 42 4.71 8.84 0.93
N PHE A 43 5.71 8.05 1.38
CA PHE A 43 7.13 8.42 1.31
C PHE A 43 7.61 8.51 -0.13
N HIS A 44 7.23 7.55 -0.96
CA HIS A 44 7.59 7.55 -2.37
C HIS A 44 7.10 8.82 -3.08
N GLU A 45 5.84 9.20 -2.85
CA GLU A 45 5.26 10.42 -3.41
C GLU A 45 5.97 11.68 -2.91
N PHE A 46 6.25 11.75 -1.61
CA PHE A 46 6.97 12.88 -1.02
C PHE A 46 8.36 13.08 -1.65
N ILE A 47 9.07 11.99 -1.93
CA ILE A 47 10.45 12.03 -2.45
C ILE A 47 10.48 12.30 -3.94
N THR A 48 9.62 11.63 -4.70
CA THR A 48 9.67 11.67 -6.17
C THR A 48 8.82 12.78 -6.77
N GLY A 49 7.86 13.31 -6.00
CA GLY A 49 6.82 14.20 -6.53
C GLY A 49 5.86 13.50 -7.51
N ASN A 50 5.94 12.19 -7.65
CA ASN A 50 5.07 11.38 -8.51
C ASN A 50 4.18 10.47 -7.65
N PRO A 51 2.92 10.22 -8.05
CA PRO A 51 2.07 9.25 -7.39
C PRO A 51 2.75 7.87 -7.32
N SER A 52 2.60 7.19 -6.19
CA SER A 52 3.08 5.81 -5.99
C SER A 52 1.92 4.85 -6.09
N TYR A 53 2.09 3.74 -6.83
CA TYR A 53 1.03 2.77 -7.06
C TYR A 53 1.36 1.44 -6.40
N ASN A 54 0.31 0.81 -5.85
CA ASN A 54 0.44 -0.51 -5.27
C ASN A 54 0.29 -1.59 -6.35
N LEU A 55 1.16 -2.58 -6.31
CA LEU A 55 1.08 -3.75 -7.19
C LEU A 55 0.78 -4.98 -6.34
N ASP A 56 -0.46 -5.42 -6.39
CA ASP A 56 -0.96 -6.50 -5.55
C ASP A 56 -1.66 -7.58 -6.37
N MET A 57 -1.00 -8.74 -6.50
CA MET A 57 -1.50 -9.86 -7.32
C MET A 57 -2.80 -10.45 -6.78
N PHE A 58 -3.03 -10.40 -5.44
CA PHE A 58 -4.26 -10.92 -4.84
C PHE A 58 -5.45 -10.00 -5.09
N MET A 59 -5.30 -8.70 -4.79
CA MET A 59 -6.41 -7.75 -4.85
C MET A 59 -6.71 -7.25 -6.26
N MET A 60 -5.68 -7.09 -7.12
CA MET A 60 -5.83 -6.55 -8.47
C MET A 60 -5.95 -7.63 -9.54
N GLY A 61 -5.42 -8.84 -9.26
CA GLY A 61 -5.20 -9.87 -10.26
C GLY A 61 -4.11 -9.50 -11.28
N GLU A 62 -3.71 -10.45 -12.11
CA GLU A 62 -2.64 -10.27 -13.10
C GLU A 62 -2.91 -9.12 -14.08
N GLN A 63 -4.13 -9.03 -14.59
CA GLN A 63 -4.49 -7.98 -15.57
C GLN A 63 -4.45 -6.59 -14.95
N GLY A 64 -4.93 -6.43 -13.70
CA GLY A 64 -4.89 -5.16 -12.98
C GLY A 64 -3.47 -4.72 -12.66
N VAL A 65 -2.63 -5.64 -12.18
CA VAL A 65 -1.20 -5.37 -11.92
C VAL A 65 -0.47 -4.96 -13.19
N ARG A 66 -0.66 -5.70 -14.28
CA ARG A 66 -0.06 -5.39 -15.58
C ARG A 66 -0.48 -4.01 -16.08
N TYR A 67 -1.78 -3.72 -16.02
CA TYR A 67 -2.32 -2.43 -16.42
C TYR A 67 -1.70 -1.29 -15.62
N SER A 68 -1.75 -1.34 -14.29
CA SER A 68 -1.22 -0.29 -13.42
C SER A 68 0.27 -0.07 -13.65
N PHE A 69 1.07 -1.15 -13.71
CA PHE A 69 2.51 -1.05 -13.95
C PHE A 69 2.84 -0.39 -15.31
N LEU A 70 2.20 -0.82 -16.39
CA LEU A 70 2.47 -0.29 -17.71
C LEU A 70 2.01 1.15 -17.87
N LYS A 71 0.80 1.47 -17.36
CA LYS A 71 0.22 2.82 -17.46
C LYS A 71 1.07 3.87 -16.75
N HIS A 72 1.61 3.53 -15.59
CA HIS A 72 2.30 4.49 -14.74
C HIS A 72 3.82 4.48 -14.89
N HIS A 73 4.37 3.59 -15.73
CA HIS A 73 5.79 3.62 -16.09
C HIS A 73 6.14 4.89 -16.89
N LYS A 74 7.18 5.61 -16.44
CA LYS A 74 7.69 6.82 -17.15
C LYS A 74 9.13 6.57 -17.64
N ASN A 75 10.13 7.03 -16.87
CA ASN A 75 11.55 6.88 -17.23
C ASN A 75 12.14 5.61 -16.62
N ILE A 76 12.10 5.49 -15.30
CA ILE A 76 12.57 4.31 -14.56
C ILE A 76 11.56 3.94 -13.49
N SER A 77 11.17 2.67 -13.42
CA SER A 77 10.29 2.14 -12.37
C SER A 77 11.10 1.49 -11.26
N ILE A 78 10.89 1.96 -10.04
CA ILE A 78 11.47 1.37 -8.82
C ILE A 78 10.33 0.75 -8.03
N ILE A 79 10.36 -0.58 -7.90
CA ILE A 79 9.34 -1.35 -7.18
C ILE A 79 9.90 -1.74 -5.82
N GLU A 80 9.34 -1.22 -4.75
CA GLU A 80 9.69 -1.66 -3.41
C GLU A 80 8.94 -2.92 -3.02
N GLY A 81 9.69 -3.99 -2.70
CA GLY A 81 9.15 -5.27 -2.24
C GLY A 81 8.59 -5.20 -0.81
N VAL A 82 7.77 -6.17 -0.46
CA VAL A 82 7.17 -6.35 0.87
C VAL A 82 7.79 -7.55 1.59
N MET A 83 7.92 -7.51 2.90
CA MET A 83 8.47 -8.61 3.74
C MET A 83 9.81 -9.17 3.21
N GLY A 84 10.03 -10.46 3.24
CA GLY A 84 11.10 -11.14 2.51
C GLY A 84 10.68 -11.45 1.07
N LEU A 85 11.66 -11.61 0.17
CA LEU A 85 11.43 -11.78 -1.27
C LEU A 85 10.40 -12.88 -1.60
N TYR A 86 10.43 -13.99 -0.87
CA TYR A 86 9.56 -15.15 -1.08
C TYR A 86 8.37 -15.24 -0.12
N ASP A 87 8.25 -14.28 0.82
CA ASP A 87 7.17 -14.27 1.80
C ASP A 87 5.87 -13.79 1.14
N GLY A 88 4.85 -14.64 1.17
CA GLY A 88 3.55 -14.38 0.58
C GLY A 88 2.41 -14.95 1.42
N ILE A 89 1.26 -15.19 0.79
CA ILE A 89 0.04 -15.63 1.48
C ILE A 89 0.03 -17.11 1.87
N ASP A 90 0.97 -17.89 1.39
CA ASP A 90 1.12 -19.33 1.67
C ASP A 90 2.55 -19.83 1.42
N ASN A 91 2.76 -21.14 1.56
CA ASN A 91 4.06 -21.80 1.45
C ASN A 91 4.48 -22.16 0.02
N THR A 92 3.70 -21.76 -0.99
CA THR A 92 4.08 -21.98 -2.39
C THR A 92 4.99 -20.86 -2.89
N LEU A 93 5.58 -21.03 -4.07
CA LEU A 93 6.37 -19.95 -4.71
C LEU A 93 5.50 -19.02 -5.56
N ASP A 94 4.27 -19.42 -5.89
CA ASP A 94 3.28 -18.60 -6.61
C ASP A 94 2.23 -18.06 -5.63
N ASN A 95 2.71 -17.30 -4.63
CA ASN A 95 2.02 -16.97 -3.39
C ASN A 95 1.78 -15.46 -3.20
N ASN A 96 1.74 -14.69 -4.28
CA ASN A 96 1.60 -13.23 -4.28
C ASN A 96 2.75 -12.48 -3.55
N SER A 97 3.91 -13.12 -3.39
CA SER A 97 5.12 -12.50 -2.85
C SER A 97 5.77 -11.52 -3.84
N SER A 98 6.76 -10.78 -3.35
CA SER A 98 7.62 -9.95 -4.21
C SER A 98 8.27 -10.77 -5.33
N ALA A 99 8.69 -12.01 -5.07
CA ALA A 99 9.25 -12.92 -6.06
C ALA A 99 8.23 -13.29 -7.16
N HIS A 100 6.99 -13.59 -6.77
CA HIS A 100 5.92 -13.89 -7.72
C HIS A 100 5.65 -12.69 -8.64
N LEU A 101 5.53 -11.49 -8.08
CA LEU A 101 5.33 -10.26 -8.84
C LEU A 101 6.52 -9.97 -9.78
N ALA A 102 7.77 -10.10 -9.30
CA ALA A 102 8.96 -9.88 -10.12
C ALA A 102 9.02 -10.80 -11.34
N ARG A 103 8.68 -12.09 -11.17
CA ARG A 103 8.57 -13.05 -12.28
C ARG A 103 7.46 -12.69 -13.26
N PHE A 104 6.28 -12.34 -12.73
CA PHE A 104 5.13 -11.97 -13.54
C PHE A 104 5.43 -10.74 -14.41
N LEU A 105 6.02 -9.71 -13.83
CA LEU A 105 6.41 -8.50 -14.57
C LEU A 105 7.71 -8.66 -15.37
N GLY A 106 8.47 -9.73 -15.16
CA GLY A 106 9.75 -9.94 -15.82
C GLY A 106 10.82 -8.90 -15.45
N VAL A 107 10.75 -8.34 -14.23
CA VAL A 107 11.70 -7.33 -13.75
C VAL A 107 12.84 -7.97 -12.95
N PRO A 108 14.09 -7.47 -13.10
CA PRO A 108 15.21 -7.92 -12.28
C PRO A 108 15.03 -7.51 -10.82
N VAL A 109 15.52 -8.36 -9.92
CA VAL A 109 15.51 -8.14 -8.47
C VAL A 109 16.89 -7.72 -8.01
N ILE A 110 16.95 -6.61 -7.26
CA ILE A 110 18.12 -6.19 -6.48
C ILE A 110 17.85 -6.58 -5.03
N LEU A 111 18.63 -7.54 -4.54
CA LEU A 111 18.42 -8.11 -3.22
C LEU A 111 19.15 -7.28 -2.15
N VAL A 112 18.42 -6.83 -1.13
CA VAL A 112 18.98 -6.13 0.03
C VAL A 112 19.34 -7.14 1.10
N LEU A 113 20.59 -7.07 1.56
CA LEU A 113 21.15 -7.88 2.62
C LEU A 113 21.57 -7.02 3.81
N ASP A 114 21.61 -7.61 4.99
CA ASP A 114 22.17 -6.99 6.20
C ASP A 114 23.62 -7.49 6.42
N GLY A 115 24.57 -6.57 6.53
CA GLY A 115 25.99 -6.86 6.72
C GLY A 115 26.41 -7.14 8.16
N VAL A 116 25.51 -6.99 9.15
CA VAL A 116 25.86 -7.11 10.57
C VAL A 116 26.24 -8.55 10.93
N GLY A 117 27.38 -8.72 11.56
CA GLY A 117 27.82 -10.02 12.10
C GLY A 117 28.15 -11.09 11.04
N LYS A 118 28.42 -10.68 9.80
CA LYS A 118 28.67 -11.60 8.69
C LYS A 118 30.08 -11.45 8.13
N SER A 119 30.51 -12.44 7.34
CA SER A 119 31.70 -12.47 6.50
C SER A 119 31.34 -13.28 5.23
N THR A 120 32.16 -14.22 4.81
CA THR A 120 31.93 -15.08 3.63
C THR A 120 30.55 -15.76 3.61
N SER A 121 29.96 -16.06 4.79
CA SER A 121 28.61 -16.68 4.89
C SER A 121 27.48 -15.84 4.28
N ILE A 122 27.70 -14.55 4.00
CA ILE A 122 26.71 -13.72 3.28
C ILE A 122 26.48 -14.26 1.85
N ALA A 123 27.48 -14.86 1.24
CA ALA A 123 27.36 -15.48 -0.08
C ALA A 123 26.39 -16.69 -0.07
N ALA A 124 26.36 -17.46 1.03
CA ALA A 124 25.42 -18.56 1.16
C ALA A 124 23.96 -18.09 1.20
N GLN A 125 23.70 -16.92 1.77
CA GLN A 125 22.36 -16.33 1.73
C GLN A 125 21.95 -15.99 0.28
N VAL A 126 22.82 -15.29 -0.45
CA VAL A 126 22.54 -14.95 -1.87
C VAL A 126 22.33 -16.21 -2.69
N LEU A 127 23.18 -17.23 -2.51
CA LEU A 127 23.08 -18.49 -3.23
C LEU A 127 21.75 -19.21 -2.93
N GLY A 128 21.31 -19.22 -1.66
CA GLY A 128 20.03 -19.79 -1.27
C GLY A 128 18.86 -19.08 -1.94
N TYR A 129 18.83 -17.77 -1.89
CA TYR A 129 17.77 -16.97 -2.56
C TYR A 129 17.77 -17.15 -4.08
N LYS A 130 18.93 -17.21 -4.72
CA LYS A 130 19.07 -17.42 -6.17
C LYS A 130 18.57 -18.78 -6.62
N ASN A 131 18.82 -19.82 -5.80
CA ASN A 131 18.52 -21.21 -6.16
C ASN A 131 17.13 -21.67 -5.72
N LEU A 132 16.48 -20.99 -4.78
CA LEU A 132 15.16 -21.36 -4.29
C LEU A 132 14.11 -21.31 -5.41
N ASP A 133 14.16 -20.26 -6.23
CA ASP A 133 13.35 -20.17 -7.45
C ASP A 133 14.19 -19.60 -8.60
N PRO A 134 14.73 -20.47 -9.48
CA PRO A 134 15.53 -20.03 -10.62
C PRO A 134 14.79 -19.17 -11.66
N ARG A 135 13.46 -19.08 -11.55
CA ARG A 135 12.64 -18.20 -12.41
C ARG A 135 12.77 -16.73 -12.00
N VAL A 136 13.22 -16.45 -10.77
CA VAL A 136 13.47 -15.08 -10.28
C VAL A 136 14.85 -14.63 -10.71
N ASN A 137 14.92 -13.52 -11.43
CA ASN A 137 16.18 -12.93 -11.85
C ASN A 137 16.78 -12.07 -10.74
N ILE A 138 17.59 -12.65 -9.83
CA ILE A 138 18.37 -11.89 -8.85
C ILE A 138 19.63 -11.35 -9.57
N ALA A 139 19.54 -10.10 -10.02
CA ALA A 139 20.52 -9.48 -10.90
C ALA A 139 21.65 -8.75 -10.15
N GLY A 140 21.42 -8.38 -8.90
CA GLY A 140 22.40 -7.69 -8.08
C GLY A 140 22.05 -7.70 -6.60
N VAL A 141 22.99 -7.26 -5.77
CA VAL A 141 22.80 -7.10 -4.33
C VAL A 141 23.28 -5.72 -3.86
N ILE A 142 22.60 -5.17 -2.87
CA ILE A 142 23.02 -4.01 -2.08
C ILE A 142 23.09 -4.46 -0.63
N ILE A 143 24.20 -4.12 0.05
CA ILE A 143 24.44 -4.54 1.43
C ILE A 143 24.20 -3.37 2.36
N ASN A 144 23.24 -3.50 3.26
CA ASN A 144 22.91 -2.49 4.26
C ASN A 144 23.70 -2.72 5.56
N LYS A 145 23.81 -1.67 6.37
CA LYS A 145 24.45 -1.68 7.69
C LYS A 145 25.89 -2.18 7.68
N VAL A 146 26.64 -1.83 6.66
CA VAL A 146 28.07 -2.20 6.53
C VAL A 146 28.91 -1.30 7.42
N SER A 147 29.89 -1.87 8.14
CA SER A 147 30.72 -1.12 9.08
C SER A 147 31.85 -0.30 8.41
N SER A 148 32.35 -0.73 7.25
CA SER A 148 33.41 -0.05 6.52
C SER A 148 33.52 -0.53 5.06
N ALA A 149 34.15 0.25 4.21
CA ALA A 149 34.49 -0.13 2.83
C ALA A 149 35.33 -1.40 2.75
N LYS A 150 36.22 -1.62 3.73
CA LYS A 150 37.03 -2.86 3.83
C LYS A 150 36.12 -4.08 4.05
N THR A 151 35.14 -3.96 4.93
CA THR A 151 34.14 -5.02 5.17
C THR A 151 33.33 -5.29 3.92
N TYR A 152 32.90 -4.24 3.21
CA TYR A 152 32.21 -4.38 1.94
C TYR A 152 33.01 -5.15 0.90
N SER A 153 34.32 -4.86 0.77
CA SER A 153 35.20 -5.57 -0.18
C SER A 153 35.26 -7.08 0.07
N ILE A 154 35.22 -7.51 1.34
CA ILE A 154 35.18 -8.93 1.71
C ILE A 154 33.84 -9.55 1.26
N PHE A 155 32.75 -8.84 1.50
CA PHE A 155 31.41 -9.31 1.07
C PHE A 155 31.30 -9.42 -0.45
N LYS A 156 31.76 -8.38 -1.15
CA LYS A 156 31.74 -8.31 -2.61
C LYS A 156 32.51 -9.48 -3.22
N GLU A 157 33.76 -9.70 -2.78
CA GLU A 157 34.56 -10.81 -3.27
C GLU A 157 33.90 -12.16 -3.04
N ALA A 158 33.34 -12.40 -1.85
CA ALA A 158 32.69 -13.66 -1.53
C ALA A 158 31.41 -13.87 -2.37
N ILE A 159 30.55 -12.86 -2.47
CA ILE A 159 29.30 -12.97 -3.22
C ILE A 159 29.58 -13.18 -4.72
N GLU A 160 30.39 -12.32 -5.32
CA GLU A 160 30.67 -12.40 -6.76
C GLU A 160 31.35 -13.70 -7.13
N LYS A 161 32.31 -14.15 -6.33
CA LYS A 161 33.03 -15.41 -6.56
C LYS A 161 32.17 -16.66 -6.47
N TYR A 162 31.31 -16.76 -5.45
CA TYR A 162 30.56 -17.98 -5.17
C TYR A 162 29.17 -18.01 -5.77
N THR A 163 28.59 -16.87 -6.11
CA THR A 163 27.21 -16.81 -6.61
C THR A 163 27.08 -16.27 -8.04
N GLY A 164 28.12 -15.57 -8.53
CA GLY A 164 28.10 -14.86 -9.81
C GLY A 164 27.15 -13.64 -9.83
N VAL A 165 26.55 -13.26 -8.67
CA VAL A 165 25.67 -12.09 -8.58
C VAL A 165 26.51 -10.86 -8.27
N LYS A 166 26.29 -9.76 -9.00
CA LYS A 166 27.00 -8.50 -8.80
C LYS A 166 26.68 -7.83 -7.48
N CYS A 167 27.69 -7.31 -6.80
CA CYS A 167 27.54 -6.40 -5.67
C CYS A 167 27.53 -4.96 -6.18
N LEU A 168 26.38 -4.30 -6.09
CA LEU A 168 26.17 -2.94 -6.62
C LEU A 168 26.62 -1.86 -5.63
N GLY A 169 26.84 -2.20 -4.38
CA GLY A 169 27.28 -1.25 -3.37
C GLY A 169 26.77 -1.55 -1.97
N PHE A 170 26.90 -0.56 -1.11
CA PHE A 170 26.50 -0.69 0.29
C PHE A 170 25.98 0.62 0.88
N VAL A 171 25.22 0.48 1.96
CA VAL A 171 24.87 1.59 2.84
C VAL A 171 25.53 1.36 4.20
N ALA A 172 26.28 2.35 4.67
CA ALA A 172 26.96 2.27 5.95
C ALA A 172 25.95 2.22 7.11
N LYS A 173 26.33 1.53 8.20
CA LYS A 173 25.54 1.55 9.43
C LYS A 173 25.46 2.98 9.96
N ASN A 174 24.24 3.50 10.07
CA ASN A 174 24.00 4.83 10.62
C ASN A 174 22.67 4.81 11.39
N ASP A 175 22.74 4.80 12.71
CA ASP A 175 21.57 4.70 13.59
C ASP A 175 20.72 6.00 13.57
N SER A 176 21.27 7.14 13.14
CA SER A 176 20.55 8.41 13.00
C SER A 176 19.61 8.45 11.78
N LEU A 177 19.77 7.52 10.83
CA LEU A 177 18.98 7.44 9.60
C LEU A 177 17.77 6.51 9.70
N ASN A 178 17.45 6.02 10.90
CA ASN A 178 16.22 5.27 11.11
C ASN A 178 15.00 6.18 10.89
N ILE A 179 14.34 5.99 9.76
CA ILE A 179 13.05 6.64 9.49
C ILE A 179 11.98 5.75 10.09
N SER A 180 11.34 6.24 11.15
CA SER A 180 10.23 5.54 11.78
C SER A 180 9.02 5.58 10.86
N SER A 181 8.55 4.43 10.40
CA SER A 181 7.34 4.31 9.57
C SER A 181 6.05 4.78 10.27
N ARG A 182 6.10 4.99 11.59
CA ARG A 182 4.93 5.41 12.39
C ARG A 182 4.50 6.86 12.15
N HIS A 183 5.30 7.67 11.47
CA HIS A 183 5.06 9.11 11.32
C HIS A 183 4.43 9.49 9.98
N LEU A 184 4.20 8.54 9.08
CA LEU A 184 3.71 8.83 7.75
C LEU A 184 2.21 8.85 7.67
N GLY A 185 1.48 9.60 7.65
CA GLY A 185 0.04 9.86 7.75
C GLY A 185 -0.24 10.94 8.81
N LEU A 186 0.81 11.24 9.63
CA LEU A 186 0.75 12.20 10.71
C LEU A 186 1.85 13.26 10.62
N LEU A 187 2.53 13.40 9.48
CA LEU A 187 3.64 14.36 9.32
C LEU A 187 3.18 15.79 9.60
N GLN A 188 3.60 16.32 10.75
CA GLN A 188 3.54 17.74 11.06
C GLN A 188 4.62 18.48 10.23
N ALA A 189 4.44 19.79 10.00
CA ALA A 189 5.36 20.56 9.16
C ALA A 189 6.84 20.50 9.61
N HIS A 190 7.10 20.35 10.92
CA HIS A 190 8.46 20.25 11.47
C HIS A 190 9.10 18.88 11.22
N GLU A 191 8.32 17.81 11.08
CA GLU A 191 8.83 16.47 10.76
C GLU A 191 9.24 16.36 9.29
N VAL A 192 8.66 17.17 8.42
CA VAL A 192 9.01 17.25 6.99
C VAL A 192 10.44 17.76 6.80
N ASP A 193 10.89 18.71 7.60
CA ASP A 193 12.25 19.26 7.46
C ASP A 193 13.31 18.28 7.94
N ASP A 194 13.10 17.59 9.05
CA ASP A 194 13.98 16.50 9.53
C ASP A 194 14.04 15.35 8.50
N LEU A 195 12.92 15.02 7.88
CA LEU A 195 12.86 14.01 6.83
C LEU A 195 13.67 14.42 5.59
N LYS A 196 13.58 15.68 5.14
CA LYS A 196 14.36 16.18 4.00
C LYS A 196 15.86 16.10 4.24
N GLU A 197 16.31 16.48 5.43
CA GLU A 197 17.72 16.41 5.82
C GLU A 197 18.21 14.95 5.81
N LYS A 198 17.46 14.05 6.45
CA LYS A 198 17.77 12.60 6.45
C LYS A 198 17.82 12.03 5.03
N LEU A 199 16.86 12.40 4.17
CA LEU A 199 16.85 11.97 2.77
C LEU A 199 18.06 12.49 1.99
N GLN A 200 18.51 13.72 2.24
CA GLN A 200 19.71 14.25 1.58
C GLN A 200 20.97 13.49 2.00
N ILE A 201 21.09 13.12 3.27
CA ILE A 201 22.19 12.28 3.76
C ILE A 201 22.16 10.89 3.10
N LEU A 202 20.96 10.28 3.03
CA LEU A 202 20.76 8.98 2.38
C LEU A 202 21.06 9.04 0.88
N LYS A 203 20.61 10.09 0.19
CA LYS A 203 20.93 10.33 -1.22
C LYS A 203 22.43 10.38 -1.45
N ASN A 204 23.15 11.17 -0.65
CA ASN A 204 24.60 11.30 -0.77
C ASN A 204 25.29 9.95 -0.53
N ALA A 205 24.87 9.19 0.49
CA ALA A 205 25.41 7.87 0.77
C ALA A 205 25.22 6.88 -0.40
N VAL A 206 24.09 6.95 -1.09
CA VAL A 206 23.80 6.13 -2.28
C VAL A 206 24.65 6.58 -3.46
N LEU A 207 24.77 7.89 -3.72
CA LEU A 207 25.59 8.44 -4.80
C LEU A 207 27.08 8.09 -4.67
N GLU A 208 27.56 8.01 -3.44
CA GLU A 208 28.97 7.71 -3.15
C GLU A 208 29.29 6.20 -3.18
N ASN A 209 28.35 5.36 -2.77
CA ASN A 209 28.66 3.96 -2.44
C ASN A 209 27.90 2.93 -3.28
N ILE A 210 26.98 3.36 -4.17
CA ILE A 210 26.24 2.44 -5.05
C ILE A 210 26.52 2.75 -6.51
N ASP A 211 26.80 1.73 -7.27
CA ASP A 211 27.01 1.81 -8.73
C ASP A 211 25.66 1.99 -9.44
N LEU A 212 25.21 3.25 -9.53
CA LEU A 212 23.96 3.61 -10.17
C LEU A 212 23.99 3.38 -11.69
N VAL A 213 25.17 3.44 -12.32
CA VAL A 213 25.33 3.19 -13.77
C VAL A 213 25.05 1.72 -14.05
N GLU A 214 25.64 0.81 -13.29
CA GLU A 214 25.37 -0.62 -13.43
C GLU A 214 23.93 -0.98 -13.05
N LEU A 215 23.36 -0.33 -12.03
CA LEU A 215 21.96 -0.51 -11.65
C LEU A 215 21.02 -0.10 -12.78
N GLU A 216 21.24 1.05 -13.43
CA GLU A 216 20.46 1.50 -14.58
C GLU A 216 20.62 0.58 -15.78
N LYS A 217 21.82 0.07 -16.01
CA LYS A 217 22.10 -0.93 -17.04
C LYS A 217 21.31 -2.22 -16.78
N ILE A 218 21.33 -2.75 -15.57
CA ILE A 218 20.53 -3.92 -15.18
C ILE A 218 19.05 -3.66 -15.42
N ALA A 219 18.52 -2.51 -14.96
CA ALA A 219 17.15 -2.12 -15.16
C ALA A 219 16.74 -2.05 -16.64
N THR A 220 17.66 -1.67 -17.52
CA THR A 220 17.41 -1.54 -18.96
C THR A 220 17.51 -2.86 -19.70
N GLU A 221 18.60 -3.62 -19.47
CA GLU A 221 18.93 -4.81 -20.26
C GLU A 221 18.22 -6.08 -19.76
N GLN A 222 17.89 -6.14 -18.45
CA GLN A 222 17.36 -7.35 -17.84
C GLN A 222 15.86 -7.29 -17.55
N THR A 223 15.21 -6.15 -17.74
CA THR A 223 13.75 -6.10 -17.77
C THR A 223 13.29 -6.75 -19.08
N ARG A 224 12.57 -7.87 -18.96
CA ARG A 224 11.98 -8.51 -20.14
C ARG A 224 10.98 -7.55 -20.77
N ASN A 225 10.99 -7.48 -22.09
CA ASN A 225 10.07 -6.62 -22.81
C ASN A 225 8.65 -7.09 -22.58
N ILE A 226 7.92 -6.37 -21.73
CA ILE A 226 6.47 -6.43 -21.72
C ILE A 226 6.06 -5.53 -22.89
N GLU A 227 6.30 -6.04 -24.13
CA GLU A 227 6.03 -5.29 -25.35
C GLU A 227 4.51 -5.24 -25.59
N GLU A 228 3.86 -4.31 -24.96
CA GLU A 228 2.68 -3.67 -25.50
C GLU A 228 3.04 -2.20 -25.71
N LYS A 229 2.70 -1.67 -26.89
CA LYS A 229 2.85 -0.24 -27.12
C LYS A 229 2.08 0.49 -26.03
N VAL A 230 2.72 1.43 -25.36
CA VAL A 230 2.10 2.22 -24.27
C VAL A 230 0.80 2.89 -24.74
N SER A 231 0.64 3.13 -26.04
CA SER A 231 -0.59 3.66 -26.64
C SER A 231 -1.82 2.74 -26.55
N ASP A 232 -1.63 1.45 -26.31
CA ASP A 232 -2.70 0.45 -26.35
C ASP A 232 -3.06 -0.10 -24.95
N ILE A 233 -2.55 0.53 -23.88
CA ILE A 233 -2.84 0.12 -22.51
C ILE A 233 -4.25 0.56 -22.16
N ALA A 234 -5.16 -0.39 -22.21
CA ALA A 234 -6.55 -0.22 -21.79
C ALA A 234 -6.80 -0.82 -20.41
N TYR A 235 -7.81 -0.32 -19.71
CA TYR A 235 -8.32 -1.00 -18.51
C TYR A 235 -8.67 -2.46 -18.82
N PRO A 236 -8.49 -3.38 -17.85
CA PRO A 236 -8.90 -4.76 -18.02
C PRO A 236 -10.31 -4.88 -18.58
N LEU A 237 -10.50 -5.78 -19.54
CA LEU A 237 -11.76 -5.89 -20.29
C LEU A 237 -12.99 -6.11 -19.39
N TYR A 238 -12.79 -6.84 -18.28
CA TYR A 238 -13.87 -7.09 -17.30
C TYR A 238 -14.36 -5.82 -16.57
N LEU A 239 -13.63 -4.69 -16.68
CA LEU A 239 -14.01 -3.38 -16.14
C LEU A 239 -14.69 -2.46 -17.19
N SER A 240 -14.75 -2.89 -18.45
CA SER A 240 -15.20 -2.04 -19.56
C SER A 240 -16.65 -1.54 -19.41
N ASN A 241 -17.52 -2.35 -18.77
CA ASN A 241 -18.91 -1.99 -18.53
C ASN A 241 -19.08 -0.85 -17.51
N LEU A 242 -18.02 -0.53 -16.75
CA LEU A 242 -18.01 0.57 -15.78
C LEU A 242 -17.54 1.88 -16.36
N LYS A 243 -16.94 1.86 -17.56
CA LYS A 243 -16.44 3.07 -18.22
C LYS A 243 -17.57 4.08 -18.41
N ASP A 244 -17.35 5.30 -17.96
CA ASP A 244 -18.28 6.44 -18.11
C ASP A 244 -19.71 6.20 -17.55
N LYS A 245 -19.94 5.12 -16.79
CA LYS A 245 -21.25 4.73 -16.26
C LYS A 245 -21.88 5.79 -15.36
N TYR A 246 -21.05 6.57 -14.67
CA TYR A 246 -21.46 7.60 -13.71
C TYR A 246 -21.16 9.02 -14.21
N THR A 247 -21.10 9.22 -15.51
CA THR A 247 -20.87 10.55 -16.11
C THR A 247 -21.90 11.56 -15.62
N GLY A 248 -21.43 12.72 -15.18
CA GLY A 248 -22.26 13.77 -14.57
C GLY A 248 -22.47 13.63 -13.07
N LYS A 249 -22.06 12.52 -12.46
CA LYS A 249 -22.11 12.30 -11.02
C LYS A 249 -20.84 12.80 -10.34
N THR A 250 -20.99 13.23 -9.09
CA THR A 250 -19.88 13.69 -8.24
C THR A 250 -19.71 12.74 -7.06
N ILE A 251 -18.45 12.36 -6.75
CA ILE A 251 -18.12 11.66 -5.52
C ILE A 251 -17.26 12.58 -4.63
N ALA A 252 -17.68 12.73 -3.36
CA ALA A 252 -16.93 13.44 -2.34
C ALA A 252 -16.00 12.46 -1.62
N ILE A 253 -14.69 12.76 -1.59
CA ILE A 253 -13.67 11.92 -0.97
C ILE A 253 -13.08 12.64 0.23
N ALA A 254 -13.19 12.04 1.42
CA ALA A 254 -12.55 12.56 2.62
C ALA A 254 -11.02 12.49 2.47
N LYS A 255 -10.33 13.61 2.64
CA LYS A 255 -8.87 13.64 2.54
C LYS A 255 -8.27 14.69 3.47
N ASP A 256 -7.75 14.22 4.60
CA ASP A 256 -7.01 15.04 5.58
C ASP A 256 -6.10 14.12 6.44
N SER A 257 -5.62 14.64 7.58
CA SER A 257 -4.74 13.87 8.47
C SER A 257 -5.41 12.65 9.11
N ALA A 258 -6.74 12.62 9.21
CA ALA A 258 -7.47 11.46 9.74
C ALA A 258 -7.76 10.40 8.66
N PHE A 259 -7.88 10.83 7.39
CA PHE A 259 -8.29 9.98 6.26
C PHE A 259 -7.32 10.16 5.09
N SER A 260 -6.32 9.28 4.99
CA SER A 260 -5.24 9.39 4.00
C SER A 260 -4.95 8.08 3.26
N PHE A 261 -5.60 6.97 3.62
CA PHE A 261 -5.32 5.66 3.04
C PHE A 261 -6.21 5.40 1.83
N TYR A 262 -5.67 5.69 0.66
CA TYR A 262 -6.30 5.49 -0.65
C TYR A 262 -5.28 4.88 -1.61
N TYR A 263 -5.71 3.90 -2.41
CA TYR A 263 -4.93 3.48 -3.57
C TYR A 263 -5.13 4.48 -4.70
N ASN A 264 -4.04 4.96 -5.29
CA ASN A 264 -4.13 5.91 -6.41
C ASN A 264 -4.90 5.30 -7.61
N ASP A 265 -4.72 4.00 -7.87
CA ASP A 265 -5.53 3.28 -8.87
C ASP A 265 -7.03 3.33 -8.57
N ASN A 266 -7.45 3.31 -7.30
CA ASN A 266 -8.87 3.43 -6.94
C ASN A 266 -9.43 4.81 -7.27
N ILE A 267 -8.65 5.86 -7.03
CA ILE A 267 -9.05 7.23 -7.36
C ILE A 267 -9.18 7.39 -8.88
N GLU A 268 -8.19 6.95 -9.63
CA GLU A 268 -8.23 6.99 -11.10
C GLU A 268 -9.36 6.11 -11.68
N PHE A 269 -9.69 5.01 -11.00
CA PHE A 269 -10.78 4.15 -11.43
C PHE A 269 -12.15 4.81 -11.23
N LEU A 270 -12.36 5.62 -10.19
CA LEU A 270 -13.57 6.42 -10.05
C LEU A 270 -13.71 7.44 -11.19
N GLU A 271 -12.60 8.06 -11.62
CA GLU A 271 -12.60 8.94 -12.79
C GLU A 271 -12.92 8.16 -14.08
N TYR A 272 -12.35 6.95 -14.25
CA TYR A 272 -12.69 6.06 -15.37
C TYR A 272 -14.18 5.68 -15.41
N MET A 273 -14.79 5.51 -14.22
CA MET A 273 -16.21 5.28 -14.10
C MET A 273 -17.06 6.52 -14.44
N GLY A 274 -16.44 7.69 -14.65
CA GLY A 274 -17.10 8.94 -15.03
C GLY A 274 -17.45 9.86 -13.86
N PHE A 275 -17.04 9.54 -12.62
CA PHE A 275 -17.26 10.43 -11.50
C PHE A 275 -16.38 11.68 -11.58
N LYS A 276 -16.95 12.82 -11.21
CA LYS A 276 -16.20 14.02 -10.85
C LYS A 276 -15.80 13.94 -9.39
N ILE A 277 -14.51 14.05 -9.09
CA ILE A 277 -13.99 13.96 -7.72
C ILE A 277 -14.00 15.34 -7.07
N ARG A 278 -14.46 15.40 -5.81
CA ARG A 278 -14.30 16.53 -4.90
C ARG A 278 -13.74 16.06 -3.57
N TYR A 279 -12.64 16.64 -3.14
CA TYR A 279 -12.06 16.34 -1.83
C TYR A 279 -12.66 17.25 -0.76
N PHE A 280 -12.76 16.74 0.48
CA PHE A 280 -13.16 17.49 1.66
C PHE A 280 -12.42 17.00 2.90
N SER A 281 -12.34 17.84 3.93
CA SER A 281 -11.68 17.52 5.20
C SER A 281 -12.71 17.36 6.30
N PRO A 282 -13.00 16.14 6.79
CA PRO A 282 -13.83 15.95 7.97
C PRO A 282 -13.38 16.70 9.22
N ILE A 283 -12.07 17.00 9.34
CA ILE A 283 -11.54 17.78 10.46
C ILE A 283 -11.83 19.28 10.31
N LYS A 284 -11.72 19.83 9.08
CA LYS A 284 -11.66 21.29 8.87
C LYS A 284 -12.90 21.88 8.23
N ASP A 285 -13.54 21.14 7.32
CA ASP A 285 -14.70 21.66 6.59
C ASP A 285 -15.97 21.51 7.43
N ALA A 286 -16.90 22.43 7.24
CA ALA A 286 -18.17 22.42 7.97
C ALA A 286 -19.19 21.42 7.40
N VAL A 287 -19.14 21.14 6.08
CA VAL A 287 -20.10 20.29 5.40
C VAL A 287 -19.44 19.49 4.28
N VAL A 288 -20.04 18.36 3.93
CA VAL A 288 -19.69 17.60 2.72
C VAL A 288 -20.03 18.44 1.49
N PRO A 289 -19.16 18.59 0.49
CA PRO A 289 -19.49 19.29 -0.74
C PRO A 289 -20.63 18.59 -1.48
N GLU A 290 -21.37 19.32 -2.30
CA GLU A 290 -22.44 18.75 -3.13
C GLU A 290 -21.92 17.55 -3.94
N CYS A 291 -22.54 16.39 -3.76
CA CYS A 291 -22.14 15.12 -4.34
C CYS A 291 -23.30 14.14 -4.50
N ASP A 292 -23.10 13.07 -5.26
CA ASP A 292 -24.02 11.93 -5.39
C ASP A 292 -23.56 10.72 -4.56
N ALA A 293 -22.28 10.68 -4.19
CA ALA A 293 -21.70 9.63 -3.37
C ALA A 293 -20.58 10.17 -2.46
N ILE A 294 -20.29 9.45 -1.37
CA ILE A 294 -19.21 9.77 -0.42
C ILE A 294 -18.28 8.57 -0.30
N TYR A 295 -16.98 8.84 -0.30
CA TYR A 295 -15.94 7.84 0.00
C TYR A 295 -15.08 8.30 1.19
N LEU A 296 -15.14 7.53 2.27
CA LEU A 296 -14.37 7.69 3.50
C LEU A 296 -13.33 6.57 3.54
N GLY A 297 -12.10 6.84 3.17
CA GLY A 297 -11.01 5.86 3.20
C GLY A 297 -10.50 5.57 4.60
N GLY A 298 -9.45 4.76 4.66
CA GLY A 298 -8.77 4.49 5.92
C GLY A 298 -7.88 5.64 6.41
N GLY A 299 -7.28 5.43 7.56
CA GLY A 299 -6.41 6.40 8.23
C GLY A 299 -6.37 6.17 9.73
N TYR A 300 -6.14 7.25 10.48
CA TYR A 300 -6.02 7.24 11.93
C TYR A 300 -7.03 8.19 12.61
N PRO A 301 -8.35 7.96 12.47
CA PRO A 301 -9.37 8.84 13.06
C PRO A 301 -9.30 8.88 14.58
N GLU A 302 -8.79 7.83 15.23
CA GLU A 302 -8.59 7.80 16.69
C GLU A 302 -7.64 8.88 17.20
N ASN A 303 -6.66 9.29 16.40
CA ASN A 303 -5.73 10.36 16.76
C ASN A 303 -6.35 11.76 16.67
N PHE A 304 -7.45 11.87 15.94
CA PHE A 304 -8.22 13.11 15.71
C PHE A 304 -9.66 12.99 16.24
N ALA A 305 -9.88 12.05 17.16
CA ALA A 305 -11.22 11.73 17.63
C ALA A 305 -11.92 12.94 18.31
N LYS A 306 -11.16 13.82 18.95
CA LYS A 306 -11.69 15.03 19.57
C LYS A 306 -12.13 16.06 18.52
N GLU A 307 -11.31 16.29 17.50
CA GLU A 307 -11.60 17.20 16.39
C GLU A 307 -12.80 16.71 15.59
N LEU A 308 -12.81 15.43 15.24
CA LEU A 308 -13.89 14.79 14.48
C LEU A 308 -15.22 14.83 15.25
N SER A 309 -15.23 14.45 16.54
CA SER A 309 -16.45 14.50 17.38
C SER A 309 -16.91 15.92 17.66
N GLY A 310 -16.01 16.89 17.68
CA GLY A 310 -16.30 18.31 17.86
C GLY A 310 -16.88 19.00 16.61
N ASN A 311 -16.67 18.42 15.42
CA ASN A 311 -17.20 18.97 14.17
C ASN A 311 -18.62 18.43 13.89
N THR A 312 -19.57 18.85 14.73
CA THR A 312 -20.96 18.36 14.68
C THR A 312 -21.64 18.73 13.35
N SER A 313 -21.34 19.87 12.76
CA SER A 313 -21.88 20.27 11.45
C SER A 313 -21.47 19.32 10.32
N MET A 314 -20.24 18.81 10.33
CA MET A 314 -19.79 17.80 9.37
C MET A 314 -20.49 16.45 9.62
N ILE A 315 -20.62 16.04 10.89
CA ILE A 315 -21.34 14.81 11.28
C ILE A 315 -22.78 14.88 10.77
N ASP A 316 -23.47 15.98 11.03
CA ASP A 316 -24.86 16.15 10.58
C ASP A 316 -24.95 16.19 9.06
N SER A 317 -24.02 16.85 8.38
CA SER A 317 -23.94 16.85 6.91
C SER A 317 -23.77 15.43 6.32
N ILE A 318 -22.96 14.57 6.93
CA ILE A 318 -22.80 13.17 6.50
C ILE A 318 -24.11 12.40 6.72
N ARG A 319 -24.76 12.58 7.87
CA ARG A 319 -26.06 11.96 8.18
C ARG A 319 -27.13 12.38 7.18
N ASP A 320 -27.23 13.67 6.89
CA ASP A 320 -28.20 14.22 5.93
C ASP A 320 -28.00 13.64 4.53
N ASN A 321 -26.74 13.52 4.07
CA ASN A 321 -26.42 12.90 2.79
C ASN A 321 -26.85 11.43 2.75
N TYR A 322 -26.64 10.68 3.83
CA TYR A 322 -27.09 9.28 3.95
C TYR A 322 -28.64 9.18 3.94
N GLU A 323 -29.35 10.03 4.69
CA GLU A 323 -30.82 10.03 4.71
C GLU A 323 -31.44 10.41 3.36
N GLN A 324 -30.76 11.27 2.59
CA GLN A 324 -31.10 11.59 1.21
C GLN A 324 -30.86 10.41 0.24
N GLY A 325 -30.34 9.29 0.70
CA GLY A 325 -30.12 8.08 -0.08
C GLY A 325 -28.87 8.12 -0.96
N LYS A 326 -27.88 8.98 -0.65
CA LYS A 326 -26.58 8.99 -1.33
C LYS A 326 -25.77 7.78 -0.93
N SER A 327 -24.96 7.27 -1.86
CA SER A 327 -24.11 6.11 -1.62
C SER A 327 -22.91 6.49 -0.73
N ILE A 328 -22.60 5.66 0.27
CA ILE A 328 -21.43 5.84 1.14
C ILE A 328 -20.57 4.57 1.13
N LEU A 329 -19.30 4.72 0.73
CA LEU A 329 -18.26 3.71 0.92
C LEU A 329 -17.37 4.16 2.07
N ALA A 330 -17.16 3.31 3.09
CA ALA A 330 -16.32 3.63 4.22
C ALA A 330 -15.43 2.44 4.61
N GLU A 331 -14.13 2.63 4.57
CA GLU A 331 -13.12 1.62 4.85
C GLU A 331 -12.38 1.93 6.16
N CYS A 332 -12.19 0.94 7.02
CA CYS A 332 -11.36 0.99 8.23
C CYS A 332 -11.56 2.29 9.07
N GLY A 333 -10.69 3.28 8.94
CA GLY A 333 -10.83 4.57 9.62
C GLY A 333 -12.14 5.29 9.27
N GLY A 334 -12.52 5.29 8.00
CA GLY A 334 -13.81 5.85 7.55
C GLY A 334 -15.01 5.13 8.15
N PHE A 335 -14.93 3.79 8.26
CA PHE A 335 -15.93 3.01 8.98
C PHE A 335 -15.99 3.38 10.46
N MET A 336 -14.82 3.53 11.13
CA MET A 336 -14.77 3.95 12.53
C MET A 336 -15.45 5.31 12.74
N TYR A 337 -15.30 6.25 11.80
CA TYR A 337 -15.97 7.54 11.84
C TYR A 337 -17.49 7.42 11.63
N LEU A 338 -17.96 6.43 10.88
CA LEU A 338 -19.41 6.17 10.74
C LEU A 338 -20.03 5.42 11.92
N SER A 339 -19.23 4.85 12.84
CA SER A 339 -19.72 4.13 14.03
C SER A 339 -20.43 5.07 15.02
N ASN A 340 -21.00 4.51 16.08
CA ASN A 340 -21.57 5.30 17.18
C ASN A 340 -20.51 6.03 17.99
N GLY A 341 -19.26 5.53 17.97
CA GLY A 341 -18.15 6.17 18.65
C GLY A 341 -16.89 5.34 18.67
N ILE A 342 -15.79 6.01 18.91
CA ILE A 342 -14.46 5.42 19.11
C ILE A 342 -14.10 5.54 20.58
N GLU A 343 -13.91 4.40 21.24
CA GLU A 343 -13.40 4.32 22.61
C GLU A 343 -11.88 4.17 22.58
N ASN A 344 -11.17 5.07 23.20
CA ASN A 344 -9.72 5.00 23.32
C ASN A 344 -9.26 3.94 24.35
N THR A 345 -7.96 3.72 24.46
CA THR A 345 -7.38 2.74 25.40
C THR A 345 -7.58 3.08 26.88
N GLU A 346 -8.04 4.29 27.22
CA GLU A 346 -8.36 4.76 28.57
C GLU A 346 -9.87 4.61 28.88
N GLY A 347 -10.67 4.13 27.93
CA GLY A 347 -12.12 3.96 28.08
C GLY A 347 -12.94 5.22 27.80
N LYS A 348 -12.33 6.29 27.27
CA LYS A 348 -13.04 7.50 26.87
C LYS A 348 -13.63 7.32 25.48
N ILE A 349 -14.93 7.59 25.34
CA ILE A 349 -15.65 7.50 24.09
C ILE A 349 -15.74 8.90 23.47
N SER A 350 -15.42 8.98 22.16
CA SER A 350 -15.72 10.12 21.30
C SER A 350 -16.84 9.71 20.37
N GLU A 351 -17.96 10.44 20.41
CA GLU A 351 -19.12 10.18 19.55
C GLU A 351 -18.79 10.48 18.09
N MET A 352 -19.34 9.67 17.16
CA MET A 352 -19.11 9.75 15.73
C MET A 352 -20.43 9.87 14.95
N CYS A 353 -20.46 9.52 13.67
CA CYS A 353 -21.65 9.76 12.81
C CYS A 353 -22.87 8.88 13.15
N CYS A 354 -22.78 7.83 13.95
CA CYS A 354 -23.87 6.93 14.34
C CYS A 354 -24.67 6.32 13.17
N LEU A 355 -24.03 6.08 12.03
CA LEU A 355 -24.65 5.42 10.86
C LEU A 355 -24.38 3.91 10.85
N ALA A 356 -23.20 3.47 11.29
CA ALA A 356 -22.91 2.06 11.52
C ALA A 356 -23.22 1.73 13.00
N PRO A 357 -24.21 0.86 13.30
CA PRO A 357 -24.73 0.66 14.65
C PRO A 357 -23.82 -0.18 15.52
N CYS A 358 -22.63 0.33 15.79
CA CYS A 358 -21.60 -0.33 16.60
C CYS A 358 -20.73 0.69 17.38
N LEU A 359 -20.09 0.22 18.44
CA LEU A 359 -19.03 0.94 19.15
C LEU A 359 -17.69 0.28 18.82
N VAL A 360 -16.71 1.10 18.46
CA VAL A 360 -15.33 0.67 18.19
C VAL A 360 -14.47 0.93 19.42
N ASN A 361 -13.66 -0.06 19.83
CA ASN A 361 -12.70 0.06 20.92
C ASN A 361 -11.28 -0.04 20.37
N MET A 362 -10.41 0.92 20.72
CA MET A 362 -8.99 0.88 20.39
C MET A 362 -8.25 -0.11 21.29
N THR A 363 -7.28 -0.82 20.73
CA THR A 363 -6.47 -1.81 21.44
C THR A 363 -4.99 -1.52 21.25
N ASN A 364 -4.16 -1.91 22.26
CA ASN A 364 -2.70 -1.78 22.18
C ASN A 364 -2.04 -2.89 21.32
N LYS A 365 -2.84 -3.80 20.77
CA LYS A 365 -2.34 -4.95 20.00
C LYS A 365 -3.10 -5.05 18.67
N LEU A 366 -2.35 -5.38 17.62
CA LEU A 366 -2.92 -5.74 16.34
C LEU A 366 -3.90 -6.92 16.47
N ASP A 367 -5.03 -6.87 15.79
CA ASP A 367 -5.93 -8.03 15.69
C ASP A 367 -5.38 -9.06 14.69
N ILE A 368 -4.44 -9.89 15.16
CA ILE A 368 -3.80 -10.93 14.33
C ILE A 368 -4.82 -11.91 13.74
N SER A 369 -5.97 -12.11 14.39
CA SER A 369 -6.99 -13.06 13.91
C SER A 369 -7.60 -12.59 12.57
N ARG A 370 -7.72 -11.29 12.38
CA ARG A 370 -8.27 -10.66 11.17
C ARG A 370 -7.22 -10.10 10.22
N PHE A 371 -6.00 -9.88 10.70
CA PHE A 371 -4.91 -9.33 9.90
C PHE A 371 -4.65 -10.09 8.60
N GLY A 372 -4.50 -9.36 7.48
CA GLY A 372 -4.05 -9.85 6.18
C GLY A 372 -5.17 -9.94 5.15
N TYR A 373 -4.89 -10.64 4.05
CA TYR A 373 -5.78 -10.75 2.90
C TYR A 373 -7.07 -11.51 3.19
N ILE A 374 -8.15 -11.05 2.57
CA ILE A 374 -9.49 -11.63 2.66
C ILE A 374 -10.21 -11.54 1.32
N SER A 375 -11.02 -12.56 1.03
CA SER A 375 -12.10 -12.48 0.06
C SER A 375 -13.38 -12.06 0.78
N ILE A 376 -14.16 -11.18 0.17
CA ILE A 376 -15.45 -10.73 0.69
C ILE A 376 -16.52 -11.43 -0.13
N THR A 377 -17.38 -12.19 0.56
CA THR A 377 -18.46 -12.97 -0.07
C THR A 377 -19.84 -12.46 0.36
N ASN A 378 -20.79 -12.56 -0.55
CA ASN A 378 -22.19 -12.33 -0.25
C ASN A 378 -22.84 -13.54 0.47
N LYS A 379 -24.14 -13.47 0.73
CA LYS A 379 -24.89 -14.54 1.41
C LYS A 379 -24.89 -15.88 0.67
N ASP A 380 -24.75 -15.84 -0.65
CA ASP A 380 -24.73 -17.03 -1.51
C ASP A 380 -23.31 -17.64 -1.62
N GLY A 381 -22.34 -17.05 -0.91
CA GLY A 381 -20.92 -17.48 -0.96
C GLY A 381 -20.17 -16.98 -2.20
N LEU A 382 -20.77 -16.12 -3.02
CA LEU A 382 -20.11 -15.55 -4.19
C LEU A 382 -19.14 -14.46 -3.76
N GLU A 383 -17.87 -14.55 -4.24
CA GLU A 383 -16.87 -13.50 -4.05
C GLU A 383 -17.27 -12.23 -4.83
N ILE A 384 -17.41 -11.12 -4.10
CA ILE A 384 -17.78 -9.82 -4.65
C ILE A 384 -16.66 -8.78 -4.55
N ALA A 385 -15.71 -8.98 -3.63
CA ALA A 385 -14.57 -8.10 -3.45
C ALA A 385 -13.37 -8.86 -2.87
N LYS A 386 -12.19 -8.27 -3.03
CA LYS A 386 -10.93 -8.68 -2.40
C LYS A 386 -10.31 -7.50 -1.68
N GLY A 387 -9.79 -7.76 -0.50
CA GLY A 387 -9.20 -6.73 0.32
C GLY A 387 -8.25 -7.29 1.37
N HIS A 388 -7.90 -6.42 2.30
CA HIS A 388 -7.12 -6.79 3.48
C HIS A 388 -7.63 -6.05 4.71
N GLU A 389 -7.35 -6.58 5.90
CA GLU A 389 -7.57 -5.89 7.17
C GLU A 389 -6.25 -5.69 7.92
N PHE A 390 -6.07 -4.48 8.44
CA PHE A 390 -4.95 -4.12 9.32
C PHE A 390 -5.41 -3.02 10.28
N HIS A 391 -5.75 -3.36 11.51
CA HIS A 391 -6.24 -2.40 12.49
C HIS A 391 -5.91 -2.78 13.94
N TYR A 392 -5.77 -1.75 14.78
CA TYR A 392 -5.55 -1.85 16.22
C TYR A 392 -6.84 -1.57 17.00
N SER A 393 -7.97 -1.94 16.44
CA SER A 393 -9.29 -1.72 17.04
C SER A 393 -10.17 -2.95 16.87
N LYS A 394 -11.23 -3.03 17.66
CA LYS A 394 -12.23 -4.11 17.62
C LYS A 394 -13.63 -3.56 17.78
N LEU A 395 -14.61 -4.29 17.27
CA LEU A 395 -16.00 -4.04 17.63
C LEU A 395 -16.21 -4.42 19.11
N LYS A 396 -16.58 -3.44 19.94
CA LYS A 396 -16.91 -3.67 21.36
C LYS A 396 -18.36 -4.09 21.51
N THR A 397 -19.26 -3.41 20.81
CA THR A 397 -20.69 -3.67 20.84
C THR A 397 -21.24 -3.50 19.43
N VAL A 398 -22.08 -4.42 19.01
CA VAL A 398 -22.90 -4.31 17.81
C VAL A 398 -24.33 -4.14 18.29
N ILE A 399 -24.94 -2.96 18.05
CA ILE A 399 -26.27 -2.61 18.54
C ILE A 399 -27.31 -3.27 17.66
N GLU A 400 -27.12 -3.17 16.35
CA GLU A 400 -27.94 -3.84 15.34
C GLU A 400 -27.00 -4.44 14.28
N ASP A 401 -27.14 -5.74 14.04
CA ASP A 401 -26.27 -6.42 13.08
C ASP A 401 -26.85 -6.34 11.66
N THR A 402 -26.46 -5.31 10.95
CA THR A 402 -26.79 -5.10 9.55
C THR A 402 -25.74 -5.63 8.58
N ARG A 403 -24.74 -6.36 9.07
CA ARG A 403 -23.67 -6.92 8.24
C ARG A 403 -24.22 -8.03 7.35
N LYS A 404 -23.94 -7.93 6.05
CA LYS A 404 -24.49 -8.86 5.04
C LYS A 404 -23.42 -9.67 4.31
N PHE A 405 -22.15 -9.35 4.54
CA PHE A 405 -21.03 -9.96 3.85
C PHE A 405 -20.11 -10.67 4.83
N LYS A 406 -19.39 -11.66 4.32
CA LYS A 406 -18.36 -12.38 5.10
C LYS A 406 -16.98 -12.11 4.53
N ALA A 407 -16.07 -11.74 5.41
CA ALA A 407 -14.65 -11.82 5.14
C ALA A 407 -14.20 -13.27 5.32
N VAL A 408 -13.53 -13.82 4.33
CA VAL A 408 -13.07 -15.21 4.31
C VAL A 408 -11.58 -15.25 4.03
N LYS A 409 -10.81 -15.91 4.90
CA LYS A 409 -9.39 -16.15 4.71
C LYS A 409 -9.14 -17.46 3.96
N LYS A 410 -7.94 -17.57 3.37
CA LYS A 410 -7.51 -18.78 2.67
C LYS A 410 -7.53 -20.04 3.55
N ASP A 411 -7.30 -19.91 4.86
CA ASP A 411 -7.35 -21.01 5.84
C ASP A 411 -8.76 -21.38 6.32
N GLY A 412 -9.81 -20.76 5.76
CA GLY A 412 -11.21 -21.03 6.07
C GLY A 412 -11.76 -20.20 7.24
N ARG A 413 -10.94 -19.44 7.97
CA ARG A 413 -11.46 -18.50 8.96
C ARG A 413 -12.34 -17.46 8.31
N ASN A 414 -13.45 -17.13 8.93
CA ASN A 414 -14.39 -16.14 8.41
C ASN A 414 -15.09 -15.38 9.53
N TRP A 415 -15.61 -14.20 9.19
CA TRP A 415 -16.41 -13.36 10.09
C TRP A 415 -17.31 -12.44 9.29
N ASP A 416 -18.39 -12.00 9.92
CA ASP A 416 -19.28 -11.01 9.33
C ASP A 416 -18.55 -9.66 9.29
N CYS A 417 -18.58 -9.03 8.12
CA CYS A 417 -17.98 -7.74 7.85
C CYS A 417 -18.97 -6.83 7.12
N ILE A 418 -18.63 -5.55 6.96
CA ILE A 418 -19.37 -4.54 6.21
C ILE A 418 -20.82 -4.37 6.68
N PHE A 419 -21.04 -3.36 7.50
CA PHE A 419 -22.37 -2.84 7.81
C PHE A 419 -23.00 -2.29 6.52
N ASN A 420 -24.19 -2.79 6.23
CA ASN A 420 -24.90 -2.48 5.01
C ASN A 420 -26.20 -1.77 5.37
N GLY A 421 -26.35 -0.55 4.90
CA GLY A 421 -27.56 0.26 5.02
C GLY A 421 -28.31 0.36 3.70
N LYS A 422 -29.10 1.43 3.51
CA LYS A 422 -29.84 1.70 2.26
C LYS A 422 -28.89 1.71 1.05
N LYS A 423 -27.83 2.51 1.13
CA LYS A 423 -26.73 2.63 0.16
C LYS A 423 -25.40 2.91 0.88
N MET A 424 -25.06 2.07 1.86
CA MET A 424 -23.83 2.22 2.62
C MET A 424 -23.10 0.88 2.71
N TYR A 425 -21.79 0.90 2.43
CA TYR A 425 -20.86 -0.17 2.74
C TYR A 425 -19.78 0.37 3.66
N ALA A 426 -19.82 -0.05 4.92
CA ALA A 426 -18.93 0.41 5.96
C ALA A 426 -18.32 -0.76 6.74
N GLY A 427 -17.00 -0.90 6.74
CA GLY A 427 -16.32 -2.00 7.42
C GLY A 427 -14.81 -1.81 7.54
N TYR A 428 -14.17 -2.75 8.23
CA TYR A 428 -12.70 -2.75 8.33
C TYR A 428 -11.95 -3.08 7.04
N PRO A 429 -12.50 -3.89 6.10
CA PRO A 429 -11.78 -4.22 4.89
C PRO A 429 -11.37 -2.98 4.09
N HIS A 430 -10.11 -2.95 3.68
CA HIS A 430 -9.61 -2.09 2.62
C HIS A 430 -9.69 -2.86 1.31
N ILE A 431 -10.26 -2.29 0.27
CA ILE A 431 -10.47 -2.96 -1.02
C ILE A 431 -9.71 -2.27 -2.16
N HIS A 432 -9.28 -3.06 -3.14
CA HIS A 432 -8.79 -2.53 -4.40
C HIS A 432 -9.89 -2.67 -5.47
N PHE A 433 -10.23 -1.58 -6.14
CA PHE A 433 -11.42 -1.53 -7.00
C PHE A 433 -11.33 -2.46 -8.21
N PHE A 434 -10.14 -2.76 -8.71
CA PHE A 434 -10.00 -3.74 -9.80
C PHE A 434 -10.50 -5.15 -9.41
N GLY A 435 -10.23 -5.60 -8.20
CA GLY A 435 -10.74 -6.88 -7.70
C GLY A 435 -12.10 -6.80 -6.98
N SER A 436 -12.67 -5.60 -6.86
CA SER A 436 -13.87 -5.34 -6.08
C SER A 436 -14.98 -4.61 -6.87
N TYR A 437 -14.89 -4.62 -8.17
CA TYR A 437 -15.81 -3.87 -9.05
C TYR A 437 -17.27 -4.28 -8.88
N LYS A 438 -17.57 -5.55 -8.56
CA LYS A 438 -18.93 -6.02 -8.31
C LYS A 438 -19.58 -5.34 -7.10
N LEU A 439 -18.79 -5.14 -6.03
CA LEU A 439 -19.24 -4.42 -4.85
C LEU A 439 -19.55 -2.96 -5.18
N LEU A 440 -18.74 -2.33 -6.04
CA LEU A 440 -18.99 -0.95 -6.49
C LEU A 440 -20.27 -0.84 -7.35
N GLU A 441 -20.53 -1.82 -8.21
CA GLU A 441 -21.76 -1.87 -9.02
C GLU A 441 -23.02 -2.00 -8.18
N GLU A 442 -22.94 -2.70 -7.04
CA GLU A 442 -24.06 -2.81 -6.09
C GLU A 442 -24.27 -1.53 -5.28
N LEU A 443 -23.19 -0.80 -4.98
CA LEU A 443 -23.22 0.38 -4.11
C LEU A 443 -23.64 1.64 -4.87
N PHE A 444 -23.10 1.90 -6.03
CA PHE A 444 -23.32 3.12 -6.82
C PHE A 444 -24.43 2.93 -7.86
#